data_8b1f2659b41c9b030ea8d66a1c126d83
#
_entry.id   8b1f2659b41c9b030ea8d66a1c126d83
#
_cell.length_a   1.000
_cell.length_b   1.000
_cell.length_c   1.000
_cell.angle_alpha   90.00
_cell.angle_beta   90.00
_cell.angle_gamma   90.00
#
_symmetry.space_group_name_H-M   'P 1'
#
loop_
_entity.id
_entity.type
_entity.pdbx_description
1 polymer ?
#
loop_
_entity_poly.entity_id
_entity_poly.type
_entity_poly.pdbx_seq_one_letter_code
_entity_poly.pdbx_strand_id
1 'polypeptide(L)'
;MSRTQPKVILEYVDKGTYKCDQIVEASGIWAVYYDDMPINLKSQHYLNNDTAPKYKKTSFSNPGHARNLCRKLNNQFKTHKFTVVFLNQGRQVYPDV
;
A
#
# COMPACT_ATOMS: atom_id res chain seq x y z
N MET A 1 -10.87 -22.49 -7.12
CA MET A 1 -10.98 -22.33 -5.65
C MET A 1 -11.46 -20.93 -5.32
N SER A 2 -12.54 -20.83 -4.61
CA SER A 2 -13.09 -19.53 -4.24
C SER A 2 -12.34 -18.96 -3.04
N ARG A 3 -12.10 -17.66 -3.07
CA ARG A 3 -11.51 -16.98 -1.93
C ARG A 3 -12.59 -16.70 -0.89
N THR A 4 -12.24 -16.82 0.38
CA THR A 4 -13.11 -16.38 1.44
C THR A 4 -13.26 -14.89 1.37
N GLN A 5 -14.50 -14.41 1.40
CA GLN A 5 -14.76 -12.97 1.39
C GLN A 5 -14.29 -12.36 2.71
N PRO A 6 -13.63 -11.20 2.68
CA PRO A 6 -13.24 -10.53 3.92
C PRO A 6 -14.49 -10.16 4.72
N LYS A 7 -14.35 -10.19 6.04
CA LYS A 7 -15.43 -9.82 6.95
C LYS A 7 -15.62 -8.30 6.91
N VAL A 8 -16.88 -7.87 6.74
CA VAL A 8 -17.24 -6.46 6.84
C VAL A 8 -17.38 -6.09 8.31
N ILE A 9 -16.63 -5.09 8.74
CA ILE A 9 -16.62 -4.62 10.13
C ILE A 9 -17.63 -3.50 10.32
N LEU A 10 -17.61 -2.53 9.44
CA LEU A 10 -18.49 -1.36 9.47
C LEU A 10 -18.97 -1.04 8.06
N GLU A 11 -20.15 -0.43 7.99
CA GLU A 11 -20.71 0.00 6.71
C GLU A 11 -21.36 1.35 6.87
N TYR A 12 -21.13 2.24 5.91
CA TYR A 12 -21.76 3.54 5.82
C TYR A 12 -22.36 3.73 4.45
N VAL A 13 -23.65 4.06 4.40
CA VAL A 13 -24.34 4.33 3.15
C VAL A 13 -24.71 5.81 3.09
N ASP A 14 -24.27 6.49 2.05
CA ASP A 14 -24.65 7.88 1.80
C ASP A 14 -25.96 7.88 1.03
N LYS A 15 -27.02 8.32 1.68
CA LYS A 15 -28.36 8.30 1.08
C LYS A 15 -28.53 9.33 -0.04
N GLY A 16 -27.68 10.35 -0.08
CA GLY A 16 -27.73 11.35 -1.14
C GLY A 16 -27.16 10.85 -2.46
N THR A 17 -26.04 10.14 -2.40
CA THR A 17 -25.36 9.62 -3.60
C THR A 17 -25.52 8.12 -3.77
N TYR A 18 -26.04 7.43 -2.77
CA TYR A 18 -26.15 5.96 -2.70
C TYR A 18 -24.80 5.26 -2.76
N LYS A 19 -23.72 5.98 -2.47
CA LYS A 19 -22.42 5.35 -2.30
C LYS A 19 -22.33 4.62 -0.97
N CYS A 20 -21.70 3.48 -0.98
CA CYS A 20 -21.52 2.66 0.22
C CYS A 20 -20.04 2.46 0.46
N ASP A 21 -19.61 2.81 1.66
CA ASP A 21 -18.24 2.52 2.12
C ASP A 21 -18.28 1.41 3.15
N GLN A 22 -17.43 0.44 2.98
CA GLN A 22 -17.31 -0.67 3.91
C GLN A 22 -15.89 -0.75 4.44
N ILE A 23 -15.80 -0.95 5.76
CA ILE A 23 -14.53 -1.28 6.39
C ILE A 23 -14.49 -2.79 6.50
N VAL A 24 -13.55 -3.40 5.80
CA VAL A 24 -13.38 -4.84 5.80
C VAL A 24 -12.06 -5.20 6.49
N GLU A 25 -12.03 -6.39 7.09
CA GLU A 25 -10.83 -6.85 7.78
C GLU A 25 -9.68 -7.09 6.81
N ALA A 26 -8.46 -6.97 7.31
CA ALA A 26 -7.25 -7.32 6.59
C ALA A 26 -6.34 -8.08 7.55
N SER A 27 -5.52 -8.98 6.99
CA SER A 27 -4.58 -9.75 7.81
C SER A 27 -3.45 -8.89 8.35
N GLY A 28 -3.14 -7.82 7.65
CA GLY A 28 -2.06 -6.91 7.98
C GLY A 28 -1.73 -6.08 6.76
N ILE A 29 -0.53 -5.56 6.73
CA ILE A 29 -0.06 -4.70 5.64
C ILE A 29 1.17 -5.33 5.01
N TRP A 30 1.19 -5.40 3.68
CA TRP A 30 2.37 -5.82 2.94
C TRP A 30 3.04 -4.57 2.40
N ALA A 31 4.30 -4.34 2.80
CA ALA A 31 5.06 -3.17 2.41
C ALA A 31 6.27 -3.57 1.58
N VAL A 32 6.61 -2.74 0.61
CA VAL A 32 7.83 -2.94 -0.16
C VAL A 32 8.96 -2.22 0.57
N TYR A 33 10.03 -2.97 0.85
CA TYR A 33 11.24 -2.49 1.49
C TYR A 33 12.38 -2.52 0.50
N TYR A 34 13.39 -1.72 0.74
CA TYR A 34 14.65 -1.77 0.01
C TYR A 34 15.78 -2.02 0.99
N ASP A 35 16.54 -3.10 0.77
CA ASP A 35 17.70 -3.45 1.62
C ASP A 35 17.31 -3.42 3.11
N ASP A 36 16.17 -4.05 3.43
CA ASP A 36 15.60 -4.17 4.77
C ASP A 36 15.15 -2.84 5.41
N MET A 37 14.99 -1.79 4.59
CA MET A 37 14.55 -0.50 5.07
C MET A 37 13.19 -0.13 4.49
N PRO A 38 12.28 0.46 5.29
CA PRO A 38 11.06 1.03 4.73
C PRO A 38 11.40 2.19 3.79
N ILE A 39 10.59 2.36 2.75
CA ILE A 39 10.89 3.31 1.69
C ILE A 39 9.67 4.16 1.36
N ASN A 40 9.95 5.28 0.72
CA ASN A 40 8.98 6.05 -0.07
C ASN A 40 9.34 5.93 -1.55
N LEU A 41 8.34 6.00 -2.39
CA LEU A 41 8.56 6.02 -3.84
C LEU A 41 8.13 7.38 -4.37
N LYS A 42 9.12 8.14 -4.80
CA LYS A 42 8.92 9.48 -5.34
C LYS A 42 9.13 9.45 -6.85
N SER A 43 8.18 9.99 -7.59
CA SER A 43 8.27 10.09 -9.04
C SER A 43 8.21 11.56 -9.44
N GLN A 44 9.09 11.97 -10.34
CA GLN A 44 9.07 13.33 -10.87
C GLN A 44 9.59 13.32 -12.30
N HIS A 45 9.27 14.37 -13.04
CA HIS A 45 9.75 14.50 -14.41
C HIS A 45 11.19 15.01 -14.37
N TYR A 46 12.09 14.27 -15.02
CA TYR A 46 13.52 14.57 -14.96
C TYR A 46 13.86 15.94 -15.58
N LEU A 47 13.19 16.30 -16.67
CA LEU A 47 13.48 17.51 -17.41
C LEU A 47 12.53 18.67 -17.12
N ASN A 48 11.45 18.45 -16.40
CA ASN A 48 10.43 19.46 -16.13
C ASN A 48 10.33 19.71 -14.64
N ASN A 49 11.01 20.74 -14.17
CA ASN A 49 11.03 21.10 -12.76
C ASN A 49 9.75 21.82 -12.31
N ASP A 50 8.87 22.21 -13.24
CA ASP A 50 7.61 22.86 -12.91
C ASP A 50 6.56 21.89 -12.41
N THR A 51 6.74 20.61 -12.65
CA THR A 51 5.82 19.57 -12.21
C THR A 51 6.20 19.12 -10.81
N ALA A 52 5.25 19.21 -9.88
CA ALA A 52 5.48 18.74 -8.51
C ALA A 52 5.72 17.23 -8.49
N PRO A 53 6.65 16.76 -7.65
CA PRO A 53 6.86 15.33 -7.51
C PRO A 53 5.64 14.65 -6.93
N LYS A 54 5.43 13.38 -7.31
CA LYS A 54 4.36 12.55 -6.79
C LYS A 54 4.94 11.40 -5.99
N TYR A 55 4.31 11.12 -4.86
CA TYR A 55 4.67 9.95 -4.05
C TYR A 55 3.69 8.84 -4.32
N LYS A 56 4.21 7.67 -4.61
CA LYS A 56 3.41 6.49 -4.90
C LYS A 56 3.34 5.59 -3.68
N LYS A 57 2.25 4.86 -3.59
CA LYS A 57 1.99 3.96 -2.47
C LYS A 57 2.98 2.80 -2.48
N THR A 58 3.55 2.47 -1.32
CA THR A 58 4.49 1.37 -1.16
C THR A 58 4.01 0.32 -0.16
N SER A 59 2.84 0.51 0.44
CA SER A 59 2.26 -0.44 1.37
C SER A 59 0.80 -0.71 1.00
N PHE A 60 0.36 -1.95 1.20
CA PHE A 60 -0.93 -2.41 0.71
C PHE A 60 -1.53 -3.42 1.67
N SER A 61 -2.85 -3.46 1.74
CA SER A 61 -3.56 -4.54 2.43
C SER A 61 -3.70 -5.79 1.57
N ASN A 62 -3.29 -5.74 0.31
CA ASN A 62 -3.33 -6.86 -0.64
C ASN A 62 -1.90 -7.28 -0.99
N PRO A 63 -1.50 -8.54 -0.72
CA PRO A 63 -0.13 -8.98 -1.02
C PRO A 63 0.19 -8.98 -2.50
N GLY A 64 -0.79 -9.17 -3.37
CA GLY A 64 -0.58 -9.16 -4.83
C GLY A 64 -0.06 -7.83 -5.31
N HIS A 65 -0.63 -6.74 -4.81
CA HIS A 65 -0.19 -5.39 -5.19
C HIS A 65 1.25 -5.13 -4.73
N ALA A 66 1.59 -5.56 -3.52
CA ALA A 66 2.94 -5.40 -3.01
C ALA A 66 3.96 -6.19 -3.84
N ARG A 67 3.63 -7.44 -4.18
CA ARG A 67 4.51 -8.27 -4.99
C ARG A 67 4.71 -7.69 -6.40
N ASN A 68 3.64 -7.16 -6.99
CA ASN A 68 3.74 -6.55 -8.32
C ASN A 68 4.65 -5.32 -8.30
N LEU A 69 4.52 -4.47 -7.30
CA LEU A 69 5.37 -3.31 -7.15
C LEU A 69 6.83 -3.73 -6.91
N CYS A 70 7.04 -4.71 -6.04
CA CYS A 70 8.38 -5.22 -5.75
C CYS A 70 9.07 -5.73 -7.02
N ARG A 71 8.36 -6.52 -7.82
CA ARG A 71 8.88 -7.04 -9.08
C ARG A 71 9.22 -5.91 -10.04
N LYS A 72 8.32 -4.93 -10.16
CA LYS A 72 8.52 -3.78 -11.03
C LYS A 72 9.76 -2.99 -10.64
N LEU A 73 9.95 -2.74 -9.34
CA LEU A 73 11.09 -1.97 -8.88
C LEU A 73 12.40 -2.73 -9.04
N ASN A 74 12.40 -4.03 -8.76
CA ASN A 74 13.59 -4.84 -8.99
C ASN A 74 14.00 -4.85 -10.47
N ASN A 75 13.02 -4.90 -11.37
CA ASN A 75 13.29 -4.83 -12.80
C ASN A 75 13.77 -3.44 -13.21
N GLN A 76 13.13 -2.40 -12.71
CA GLN A 76 13.43 -1.02 -13.08
C GLN A 76 14.82 -0.61 -12.61
N PHE A 77 15.19 -0.97 -11.40
CA PHE A 77 16.47 -0.60 -10.81
C PHE A 77 17.54 -1.69 -10.97
N LYS A 78 17.20 -2.79 -11.65
CA LYS A 78 18.13 -3.89 -11.94
C LYS A 78 18.82 -4.41 -10.69
N THR A 79 18.02 -4.78 -9.69
CA THR A 79 18.50 -5.22 -8.39
C THR A 79 17.59 -6.33 -7.86
N HIS A 80 18.01 -6.97 -6.77
CA HIS A 80 17.22 -7.94 -6.03
C HIS A 80 16.94 -7.48 -4.60
N LYS A 81 17.21 -6.21 -4.32
CA LYS A 81 17.14 -5.70 -2.95
C LYS A 81 15.77 -5.23 -2.52
N PHE A 82 14.82 -5.11 -3.45
CA PHE A 82 13.44 -4.82 -3.08
C PHE A 82 12.77 -6.11 -2.63
N THR A 83 12.10 -6.06 -1.48
CA THR A 83 11.42 -7.20 -0.89
C THR A 83 10.05 -6.79 -0.40
N VAL A 84 9.18 -7.78 -0.18
CA VAL A 84 7.86 -7.55 0.42
C VAL A 84 7.93 -8.02 1.88
N VAL A 85 7.56 -7.13 2.79
CA VAL A 85 7.55 -7.41 4.23
C VAL A 85 6.12 -7.38 4.73
N PHE A 86 5.74 -8.38 5.50
CA PHE A 86 4.42 -8.45 6.10
C PHE A 86 4.45 -7.84 7.49
N LEU A 87 3.56 -6.87 7.72
CA LEU A 87 3.46 -6.14 8.98
C LEU A 87 2.07 -6.36 9.55
N ASN A 88 1.98 -7.07 10.67
CA ASN A 88 0.69 -7.33 11.32
C ASN A 88 0.63 -6.80 12.74
N GLN A 89 1.67 -6.14 13.19
CA GLN A 89 1.73 -5.49 14.50
C GLN A 89 2.23 -4.07 14.33
N GLY A 90 1.82 -3.20 15.25
CA GLY A 90 2.22 -1.83 15.17
C GLY A 90 2.03 -1.12 16.49
N ARG A 91 2.43 0.13 16.53
CA ARG A 91 2.29 0.99 17.68
C ARG A 91 1.34 2.13 17.30
N GLN A 92 0.31 2.35 18.12
CA GLN A 92 -0.58 3.47 17.89
C GLN A 92 0.16 4.78 18.20
N VAL A 93 0.18 5.69 17.22
CA VAL A 93 0.85 6.98 17.37
C VAL A 93 -0.12 8.15 17.25
N TYR A 94 -1.38 7.86 16.95
CA TYR A 94 -2.44 8.86 16.80
C TYR A 94 -3.79 8.13 16.86
N PRO A 95 -4.84 8.70 17.44
CA PRO A 95 -4.84 9.90 18.29
C PRO A 95 -4.06 9.64 19.58
N ASP A 96 -3.91 10.65 20.40
CA ASP A 96 -3.03 10.64 21.58
C ASP A 96 -3.09 9.35 22.37
N VAL A 97 -1.91 8.80 22.66
CA VAL A 97 -1.75 7.54 23.37
C VAL A 97 -1.00 7.82 24.64
#